data_2c9c3183f5ce23bcb9f4b503f531cada
#
_entry.id   2c9c3183f5ce23bcb9f4b503f531cada
#
_cell.length_a   1.000
_cell.length_b   1.000
_cell.length_c   1.000
_cell.angle_alpha   90.00
_cell.angle_beta   90.00
_cell.angle_gamma   90.00
#
_symmetry.space_group_name_H-M   'P 1'
#
loop_
_entity.id
_entity.type
_entity.pdbx_description
1 polymer ?
#
loop_
_entity_poly.entity_id
_entity_poly.type
_entity_poly.pdbx_seq_one_letter_code
_entity_poly.pdbx_strand_id
1 'polypeptide(L)'
;MNFAGPTKYLRVPVRRVLDVGCGIGLWKGIVERHFPGASYQGVEFSPYLCERFGWQQGSVVDYAASEPFDWVICQGVLPYLNPADVKAALHNLGRLSKGALYVEAVAREDYEQDIIDEDLTDNRVFRHRAELYRRGLREGFVELGGGVWLSRQAEVPMFALEHVGG
;
A
#
# COMPACT_ATOMS: atom_id res chain seq x y z
N MET A 1 -12.44 -9.22 3.23
CA MET A 1 -11.35 -9.08 4.22
C MET A 1 -11.59 -7.83 5.06
N ASN A 2 -11.44 -7.87 6.40
CA ASN A 2 -11.70 -6.69 7.25
C ASN A 2 -10.39 -5.94 7.50
N PHE A 3 -10.02 -5.07 6.58
CA PHE A 3 -8.78 -4.27 6.63
C PHE A 3 -8.71 -3.27 7.79
N ALA A 4 -9.86 -2.93 8.39
CA ALA A 4 -9.90 -2.07 9.58
C ALA A 4 -9.52 -2.81 10.87
N GLY A 5 -9.49 -4.14 10.86
CA GLY A 5 -9.18 -4.96 12.02
C GLY A 5 -7.82 -4.63 12.66
N PRO A 6 -6.69 -4.71 11.91
CA PRO A 6 -5.38 -4.44 12.45
C PRO A 6 -5.22 -3.02 13.01
N THR A 7 -5.69 -1.99 12.30
CA THR A 7 -5.58 -0.59 12.75
C THR A 7 -6.40 -0.34 14.01
N LYS A 8 -7.59 -0.94 14.11
CA LYS A 8 -8.43 -0.85 15.31
C LYS A 8 -7.84 -1.64 16.48
N TYR A 9 -7.34 -2.85 16.22
CA TYR A 9 -6.69 -3.66 17.26
C TYR A 9 -5.47 -2.96 17.85
N LEU A 10 -4.59 -2.44 16.99
CA LEU A 10 -3.38 -1.72 17.40
C LEU A 10 -3.66 -0.27 17.84
N ARG A 11 -4.91 0.16 17.83
CA ARG A 11 -5.32 1.53 18.20
C ARG A 11 -4.58 2.62 17.40
N VAL A 12 -4.20 2.33 16.15
CA VAL A 12 -3.63 3.34 15.25
C VAL A 12 -4.75 4.35 14.92
N PRO A 13 -4.63 5.61 15.30
CA PRO A 13 -5.62 6.62 14.94
C PRO A 13 -5.53 6.89 13.44
N VAL A 14 -6.62 6.70 12.70
CA VAL A 14 -6.69 6.96 11.26
C VAL A 14 -7.49 8.22 11.01
N ARG A 15 -6.80 9.32 10.71
CA ARG A 15 -7.38 10.62 10.37
C ARG A 15 -7.10 11.02 8.93
N ARG A 16 -6.00 10.54 8.36
CA ARG A 16 -5.56 10.83 7.00
C ARG A 16 -5.21 9.52 6.27
N VAL A 17 -5.87 9.28 5.17
CA VAL A 17 -5.65 8.09 4.33
C VAL A 17 -5.16 8.53 2.96
N LEU A 18 -4.10 7.89 2.49
CA LEU A 18 -3.60 7.99 1.13
C LEU A 18 -3.87 6.66 0.39
N ASP A 19 -4.47 6.76 -0.78
CA ASP A 19 -4.61 5.64 -1.71
C ASP A 19 -3.79 5.98 -2.96
N VAL A 20 -2.63 5.37 -3.10
CA VAL A 20 -1.71 5.65 -4.20
C VAL A 20 -1.81 4.59 -5.28
N GLY A 21 -2.11 5.04 -6.52
CA GLY A 21 -2.58 4.19 -7.61
C GLY A 21 -4.05 3.80 -7.42
N CYS A 22 -4.86 4.79 -6.98
CA CYS A 22 -6.24 4.54 -6.52
C CYS A 22 -7.22 4.11 -7.62
N GLY A 23 -6.81 4.19 -8.90
CA GLY A 23 -7.65 3.77 -10.02
C GLY A 23 -9.02 4.43 -10.02
N ILE A 24 -10.06 3.62 -9.93
CA ILE A 24 -11.46 4.12 -9.86
C ILE A 24 -11.92 4.46 -8.43
N GLY A 25 -11.06 4.33 -7.43
CA GLY A 25 -11.34 4.73 -6.05
C GLY A 25 -12.14 3.73 -5.24
N LEU A 26 -11.90 2.44 -5.42
CA LEU A 26 -12.61 1.37 -4.68
C LEU A 26 -12.47 1.51 -3.15
N TRP A 27 -11.34 1.99 -2.68
CA TRP A 27 -11.06 2.13 -1.26
C TRP A 27 -11.79 3.30 -0.60
N LYS A 28 -12.19 4.33 -1.36
CA LYS A 28 -12.85 5.52 -0.80
C LYS A 28 -14.05 5.17 0.05
N GLY A 29 -15.00 4.39 -0.50
CA GLY A 29 -16.20 3.99 0.25
C GLY A 29 -15.91 3.08 1.44
N ILE A 30 -14.83 2.29 1.38
CA ILE A 30 -14.38 1.46 2.51
C ILE A 30 -13.84 2.34 3.63
N VAL A 31 -13.00 3.33 3.28
CA VAL A 31 -12.42 4.30 4.24
C VAL A 31 -13.53 5.11 4.92
N GLU A 32 -14.45 5.68 4.15
CA GLU A 32 -15.57 6.46 4.69
C GLU A 32 -16.43 5.67 5.68
N ARG A 33 -16.65 4.38 5.39
CA ARG A 33 -17.43 3.50 6.26
C ARG A 33 -16.72 3.12 7.55
N HIS A 34 -15.41 2.83 7.47
CA HIS A 34 -14.67 2.27 8.60
C HIS A 34 -13.95 3.31 9.45
N PHE A 35 -13.66 4.48 8.87
CA PHE A 35 -12.97 5.59 9.51
C PHE A 35 -13.74 6.90 9.28
N PRO A 36 -14.97 7.01 9.86
CA PRO A 36 -15.77 8.21 9.68
C PRO A 36 -15.01 9.44 10.19
N GLY A 37 -14.93 10.47 9.34
CA GLY A 37 -14.18 11.70 9.62
C GLY A 37 -12.70 11.67 9.20
N ALA A 38 -12.17 10.55 8.71
CA ALA A 38 -10.85 10.53 8.08
C ALA A 38 -10.90 11.22 6.71
N SER A 39 -9.88 12.02 6.40
CA SER A 39 -9.68 12.53 5.05
C SER A 39 -9.12 11.44 4.14
N TYR A 40 -9.68 11.30 2.95
CA TYR A 40 -9.19 10.39 1.93
C TYR A 40 -8.56 11.17 0.78
N GLN A 41 -7.34 10.80 0.41
CA GLN A 41 -6.62 11.37 -0.72
C GLN A 41 -6.28 10.27 -1.72
N GLY A 42 -6.88 10.34 -2.91
CA GLY A 42 -6.55 9.49 -4.04
C GLY A 42 -5.45 10.13 -4.88
N VAL A 43 -4.41 9.35 -5.19
CA VAL A 43 -3.33 9.71 -6.11
C VAL A 43 -3.28 8.67 -7.22
N GLU A 44 -3.26 9.12 -8.46
CA GLU A 44 -3.31 8.24 -9.63
C GLU A 44 -2.35 8.72 -10.72
N PHE A 45 -1.73 7.79 -11.43
CA PHE A 45 -0.80 8.11 -12.51
C PHE A 45 -1.51 8.47 -13.82
N SER A 46 -2.67 7.85 -14.10
CA SER A 46 -3.45 8.07 -15.32
C SER A 46 -4.12 9.44 -15.33
N PRO A 47 -3.77 10.36 -16.27
CA PRO A 47 -4.45 11.65 -16.40
C PRO A 47 -5.94 11.51 -16.63
N TYR A 48 -6.36 10.49 -17.39
CA TYR A 48 -7.76 10.20 -17.68
C TYR A 48 -8.54 9.89 -16.39
N LEU A 49 -7.98 9.04 -15.50
CA LEU A 49 -8.65 8.69 -14.24
C LEU A 49 -8.64 9.88 -13.28
N CYS A 50 -7.56 10.67 -13.26
CA CYS A 50 -7.50 11.89 -12.46
C CYS A 50 -8.59 12.88 -12.85
N GLU A 51 -8.75 13.16 -14.15
CA GLU A 51 -9.78 14.05 -14.65
C GLU A 51 -11.18 13.51 -14.34
N ARG A 52 -11.41 12.21 -14.58
CA ARG A 52 -12.72 11.57 -14.42
C ARG A 52 -13.21 11.54 -12.98
N PHE A 53 -12.32 11.29 -12.02
CA PHE A 53 -12.67 11.06 -10.62
C PHE A 53 -12.20 12.17 -9.67
N GLY A 54 -11.49 13.17 -10.15
CA GLY A 54 -10.98 14.27 -9.34
C GLY A 54 -9.78 13.87 -8.48
N TRP A 55 -8.97 12.89 -8.91
CA TRP A 55 -7.77 12.46 -8.18
C TRP A 55 -6.61 13.43 -8.43
N GLN A 56 -5.68 13.47 -7.46
CA GLN A 56 -4.41 14.14 -7.68
C GLN A 56 -3.53 13.28 -8.60
N GLN A 57 -2.98 13.88 -9.65
CA GLN A 57 -2.03 13.18 -10.50
C GLN A 57 -0.68 13.04 -9.79
N GLY A 58 -0.13 11.82 -9.81
CA GLY A 58 1.16 11.52 -9.19
C GLY A 58 1.55 10.05 -9.32
N SER A 59 2.79 9.75 -8.97
CA SER A 59 3.34 8.40 -8.96
C SER A 59 3.78 7.98 -7.56
N VAL A 60 3.59 6.71 -7.22
CA VAL A 60 4.11 6.16 -5.96
C VAL A 60 5.62 6.30 -5.84
N VAL A 61 6.33 6.45 -6.95
CA VAL A 61 7.79 6.55 -7.02
C VAL A 61 8.32 7.83 -6.37
N ASP A 62 7.60 8.95 -6.58
CA ASP A 62 8.08 10.30 -6.24
C ASP A 62 7.02 11.22 -5.62
N TYR A 63 5.80 10.73 -5.45
CA TYR A 63 4.74 11.53 -4.83
C TYR A 63 5.20 12.09 -3.48
N ALA A 64 4.98 13.37 -3.28
CA ALA A 64 5.34 14.07 -2.04
C ALA A 64 4.12 14.68 -1.37
N ALA A 65 4.03 14.56 -0.07
CA ALA A 65 3.04 15.21 0.77
C ALA A 65 3.72 16.06 1.84
N SER A 66 3.03 17.11 2.31
CA SER A 66 3.53 17.98 3.38
C SER A 66 3.68 17.27 4.72
N GLU A 67 2.84 16.26 4.95
CA GLU A 67 2.81 15.44 6.15
C GLU A 67 2.51 13.99 5.81
N PRO A 68 3.07 13.01 6.54
CA PRO A 68 2.77 11.61 6.33
C PRO A 68 1.33 11.26 6.73
N PHE A 69 0.84 10.12 6.24
CA PHE A 69 -0.51 9.63 6.43
C PHE A 69 -0.55 8.58 7.53
N ASP A 70 -1.71 8.47 8.20
CA ASP A 70 -1.94 7.46 9.23
C ASP A 70 -2.18 6.08 8.62
N TRP A 71 -2.75 6.04 7.42
CA TRP A 71 -2.93 4.83 6.64
C TRP A 71 -2.63 5.09 5.17
N VAL A 72 -1.74 4.28 4.60
CA VAL A 72 -1.39 4.31 3.17
C VAL A 72 -1.86 3.00 2.53
N ILE A 73 -2.41 3.10 1.34
CA ILE A 73 -2.88 1.98 0.54
C ILE A 73 -2.10 2.01 -0.78
N CYS A 74 -1.52 0.86 -1.18
CA CYS A 74 -0.87 0.67 -2.46
C CYS A 74 -1.25 -0.71 -2.99
N GLN A 75 -2.33 -0.79 -3.75
CA GLN A 75 -2.88 -2.03 -4.27
C GLN A 75 -2.69 -2.14 -5.78
N GLY A 76 -2.06 -3.22 -6.23
CA GLY A 76 -1.92 -3.54 -7.65
C GLY A 76 -0.99 -2.60 -8.44
N VAL A 77 -0.17 -1.78 -7.80
CA VAL A 77 0.67 -0.75 -8.44
C VAL A 77 2.08 -1.24 -8.72
N LEU A 78 2.72 -1.85 -7.72
CA LEU A 78 4.14 -2.21 -7.79
C LEU A 78 4.51 -3.14 -8.96
N PRO A 79 3.64 -4.07 -9.42
CA PRO A 79 3.96 -4.91 -10.57
C PRO A 79 4.15 -4.12 -11.88
N TYR A 80 3.62 -2.92 -12.02
CA TYR A 80 3.80 -2.08 -13.21
C TYR A 80 5.11 -1.31 -13.25
N LEU A 81 5.87 -1.31 -12.15
CA LEU A 81 7.12 -0.58 -12.03
C LEU A 81 8.31 -1.47 -12.40
N ASN A 82 9.33 -0.90 -13.04
CA ASN A 82 10.60 -1.59 -13.24
C ASN A 82 11.34 -1.78 -11.87
N PRO A 83 12.39 -2.63 -11.80
CA PRO A 83 13.04 -2.92 -10.52
C PRO A 83 13.64 -1.71 -9.78
N ALA A 84 14.08 -0.69 -10.50
CA ALA A 84 14.62 0.54 -9.90
C ALA A 84 13.49 1.38 -9.29
N ASP A 85 12.40 1.53 -10.03
CA ASP A 85 11.21 2.27 -9.58
C ASP A 85 10.50 1.56 -8.42
N VAL A 86 10.47 0.22 -8.39
CA VAL A 86 9.96 -0.53 -7.22
C VAL A 86 10.72 -0.13 -5.96
N LYS A 87 12.06 -0.09 -6.00
CA LYS A 87 12.86 0.30 -4.82
C LYS A 87 12.56 1.73 -4.39
N ALA A 88 12.47 2.66 -5.34
CA ALA A 88 12.12 4.05 -5.07
C ALA A 88 10.71 4.16 -4.48
N ALA A 89 9.73 3.45 -5.03
CA ALA A 89 8.36 3.40 -4.52
C ALA A 89 8.28 2.87 -3.09
N LEU A 90 8.95 1.76 -2.78
CA LEU A 90 8.97 1.17 -1.44
C LEU A 90 9.60 2.13 -0.41
N HIS A 91 10.69 2.80 -0.77
CA HIS A 91 11.29 3.84 0.06
C HIS A 91 10.33 5.02 0.26
N ASN A 92 9.66 5.46 -0.79
CA ASN A 92 8.69 6.57 -0.72
C ASN A 92 7.46 6.22 0.13
N LEU A 93 6.94 4.99 0.04
CA LEU A 93 5.88 4.50 0.92
C LEU A 93 6.27 4.61 2.39
N GLY A 94 7.54 4.32 2.74
CA GLY A 94 8.07 4.52 4.09
C GLY A 94 8.02 5.97 4.56
N ARG A 95 8.28 6.93 3.67
CA ARG A 95 8.20 8.38 3.97
C ARG A 95 6.76 8.87 4.10
N LEU A 96 5.85 8.30 3.32
CA LEU A 96 4.45 8.69 3.29
C LEU A 96 3.63 8.13 4.45
N SER A 97 4.09 7.04 5.09
CA SER A 97 3.34 6.33 6.14
C SER A 97 3.96 6.52 7.52
N LYS A 98 3.20 7.08 8.45
CA LYS A 98 3.55 7.13 9.89
C LYS A 98 2.75 6.12 10.73
N GLY A 99 1.79 5.42 10.16
CA GLY A 99 0.92 4.45 10.82
C GLY A 99 0.90 3.10 10.10
N ALA A 100 -0.22 2.73 9.51
CA ALA A 100 -0.36 1.47 8.78
C ALA A 100 -0.16 1.66 7.28
N LEU A 101 0.36 0.60 6.63
CA LEU A 101 0.43 0.48 5.18
C LEU A 101 -0.25 -0.83 4.77
N TYR A 102 -1.11 -0.78 3.76
CA TYR A 102 -1.60 -1.94 3.05
C TYR A 102 -0.94 -2.00 1.67
N VAL A 103 -0.26 -3.09 1.38
CA VAL A 103 0.34 -3.36 0.06
C VAL A 103 -0.19 -4.68 -0.47
N GLU A 104 -0.68 -4.64 -1.70
CA GLU A 104 -0.97 -5.83 -2.48
C GLU A 104 -0.23 -5.74 -3.82
N ALA A 105 0.56 -6.75 -4.11
CA ALA A 105 1.28 -6.87 -5.36
C ALA A 105 1.45 -8.33 -5.73
N VAL A 106 1.04 -8.69 -6.94
CA VAL A 106 1.28 -10.02 -7.49
C VAL A 106 2.78 -10.21 -7.68
N ALA A 107 3.31 -11.33 -7.18
CA ALA A 107 4.70 -11.70 -7.29
C ALA A 107 4.89 -12.88 -8.28
N ARG A 108 6.12 -13.13 -8.68
CA ARG A 108 6.47 -14.26 -9.56
C ARG A 108 5.99 -15.59 -8.99
N GLU A 109 6.12 -15.76 -7.68
CA GLU A 109 5.74 -16.97 -6.96
C GLU A 109 4.25 -17.28 -7.08
N ASP A 110 3.38 -16.25 -7.24
CA ASP A 110 1.94 -16.44 -7.40
C ASP A 110 1.59 -17.04 -8.77
N TYR A 111 2.37 -16.72 -9.82
CA TYR A 111 2.26 -17.37 -11.12
C TYR A 111 2.85 -18.79 -11.11
N GLU A 112 3.98 -19.00 -10.45
CA GLU A 112 4.63 -20.31 -10.32
C GLU A 112 3.77 -21.32 -9.53
N GLN A 113 2.83 -20.86 -8.71
CA GLN A 113 1.90 -21.65 -7.92
C GLN A 113 0.48 -21.72 -8.50
N ASP A 114 0.28 -21.27 -9.73
CA ASP A 114 -1.03 -21.24 -10.43
C ASP A 114 -2.13 -20.50 -9.63
N ILE A 115 -1.76 -19.54 -8.76
CA ILE A 115 -2.71 -18.71 -8.00
C ILE A 115 -3.32 -17.65 -8.91
N ILE A 116 -2.53 -17.18 -9.89
CA ILE A 116 -2.91 -16.13 -10.84
C ILE A 116 -3.08 -16.74 -12.23
N ASP A 117 -4.23 -16.50 -12.84
CA ASP A 117 -4.49 -16.85 -14.23
C ASP A 117 -3.72 -15.90 -15.15
N GLU A 118 -2.77 -16.45 -15.91
CA GLU A 118 -1.92 -15.68 -16.83
C GLU A 118 -2.72 -15.02 -17.96
N ASP A 119 -3.78 -15.67 -18.41
CA ASP A 119 -4.62 -15.16 -19.52
C ASP A 119 -5.44 -13.93 -19.09
N LEU A 120 -5.67 -13.75 -17.78
CA LEU A 120 -6.37 -12.59 -17.21
C LEU A 120 -5.42 -11.50 -16.73
N THR A 121 -4.12 -11.70 -16.84
CA THR A 121 -3.10 -10.75 -16.34
C THR A 121 -2.70 -9.77 -17.44
N ASP A 122 -2.54 -8.49 -17.06
CA ASP A 122 -1.98 -7.46 -17.94
C ASP A 122 -0.52 -7.79 -18.28
N ASN A 123 -0.21 -7.91 -19.59
CA ASN A 123 1.12 -8.23 -20.10
C ASN A 123 2.18 -7.14 -19.82
N ARG A 124 1.78 -5.98 -19.29
CA ARG A 124 2.68 -4.88 -18.94
C ARG A 124 3.29 -5.01 -17.55
N VAL A 125 2.92 -6.03 -16.78
CA VAL A 125 3.46 -6.24 -15.44
C VAL A 125 4.85 -6.87 -15.46
N PHE A 126 5.70 -6.44 -14.55
CA PHE A 126 6.96 -7.10 -14.22
C PHE A 126 6.69 -8.19 -13.18
N ARG A 127 7.21 -9.40 -13.42
CA ARG A 127 7.08 -10.52 -12.48
C ARG A 127 8.22 -10.49 -11.46
N HIS A 128 8.14 -9.55 -10.52
CA HIS A 128 9.11 -9.46 -9.43
C HIS A 128 8.95 -10.60 -8.44
N ARG A 129 10.04 -10.99 -7.78
CA ARG A 129 9.97 -11.93 -6.65
C ARG A 129 9.38 -11.23 -5.42
N ALA A 130 8.58 -11.94 -4.64
CA ALA A 130 8.01 -11.45 -3.38
C ALA A 130 9.08 -10.90 -2.42
N GLU A 131 10.26 -11.49 -2.42
CA GLU A 131 11.39 -11.04 -1.59
C GLU A 131 11.87 -9.62 -1.94
N LEU A 132 11.76 -9.18 -3.20
CA LEU A 132 12.07 -7.79 -3.56
C LEU A 132 11.18 -6.81 -2.80
N TYR A 133 9.88 -7.10 -2.74
CA TYR A 133 8.92 -6.27 -2.03
C TYR A 133 9.15 -6.31 -0.52
N ARG A 134 9.26 -7.53 0.06
CA ARG A 134 9.46 -7.70 1.50
C ARG A 134 10.74 -7.03 1.99
N ARG A 135 11.84 -7.19 1.28
CA ARG A 135 13.12 -6.58 1.64
C ARG A 135 13.02 -5.06 1.71
N GLY A 136 12.41 -4.41 0.72
CA GLY A 136 12.24 -2.95 0.73
C GLY A 136 11.28 -2.48 1.80
N LEU A 137 10.19 -3.23 2.04
CA LEU A 137 9.22 -2.86 3.08
C LEU A 137 9.81 -2.99 4.49
N ARG A 138 10.62 -4.00 4.77
CA ARG A 138 11.25 -4.20 6.09
C ARG A 138 12.20 -3.07 6.51
N GLU A 139 12.65 -2.23 5.59
CA GLU A 139 13.46 -1.06 5.93
C GLU A 139 12.65 -0.04 6.75
N GLY A 140 11.37 0.17 6.43
CA GLY A 140 10.50 1.16 7.08
C GLY A 140 9.37 0.58 7.92
N PHE A 141 9.11 -0.73 7.84
CA PHE A 141 7.91 -1.34 8.39
C PHE A 141 8.18 -2.64 9.13
N VAL A 142 7.19 -3.06 9.92
CA VAL A 142 7.05 -4.38 10.53
C VAL A 142 5.87 -5.08 9.87
N GLU A 143 6.08 -6.31 9.41
CA GLU A 143 5.04 -7.12 8.76
C GLU A 143 4.03 -7.63 9.80
N LEU A 144 2.72 -7.42 9.52
CA LEU A 144 1.61 -7.92 10.34
C LEU A 144 0.87 -9.09 9.68
N GLY A 145 1.19 -9.37 8.42
CA GLY A 145 0.50 -10.37 7.60
C GLY A 145 -0.67 -9.83 6.79
N GLY A 146 -1.13 -10.60 5.81
CA GLY A 146 -2.25 -10.24 4.95
C GLY A 146 -2.06 -8.95 4.13
N GLY A 147 -0.82 -8.60 3.79
CA GLY A 147 -0.49 -7.36 3.08
C GLY A 147 -0.46 -6.12 3.98
N VAL A 148 -0.65 -6.27 5.29
CA VAL A 148 -0.64 -5.17 6.26
C VAL A 148 0.72 -5.05 6.92
N TRP A 149 1.21 -3.82 6.97
CA TRP A 149 2.50 -3.43 7.53
C TRP A 149 2.31 -2.27 8.50
N LEU A 150 3.07 -2.26 9.59
CA LEU A 150 3.08 -1.17 10.56
C LEU A 150 4.37 -0.36 10.38
N SER A 151 4.24 0.95 10.23
CA SER A 151 5.40 1.84 10.16
C SER A 151 6.23 1.74 11.45
N ARG A 152 7.55 1.71 11.31
CA ARG A 152 8.47 1.80 12.46
C ARG A 152 8.41 3.15 13.17
N GLN A 153 7.78 4.15 12.54
CA GLN A 153 7.50 5.46 13.13
C GLN A 153 6.20 5.46 13.97
N ALA A 154 5.39 4.40 13.87
CA ALA A 154 4.15 4.30 14.65
C ALA A 154 4.49 4.08 16.13
N GLU A 155 3.95 4.92 16.98
CA GLU A 155 4.09 4.81 18.44
C GLU A 155 3.11 3.76 19.00
N VAL A 156 3.23 2.52 18.51
CA VAL A 156 2.38 1.39 18.91
C VAL A 156 3.26 0.35 19.59
N PRO A 157 3.05 0.04 20.87
CA PRO A 157 3.77 -1.04 21.53
C PRO A 157 3.34 -2.39 20.93
N MET A 158 4.30 -3.15 20.44
CA MET A 158 4.09 -4.51 19.95
C MET A 158 4.89 -5.50 20.79
N PHE A 159 4.24 -6.56 21.24
CA PHE A 159 4.92 -7.67 21.90
C PHE A 159 5.59 -8.59 20.88
N ALA A 160 6.62 -9.34 21.33
CA ALA A 160 7.41 -10.20 20.45
C ALA A 160 6.57 -11.20 19.63
N LEU A 161 5.46 -11.70 20.18
CA LEU A 161 4.56 -12.65 19.49
C LEU A 161 3.62 -11.96 18.46
N GLU A 162 3.56 -10.65 18.42
CA GLU A 162 2.74 -9.91 17.45
C GLU A 162 3.51 -9.63 16.14
N HIS A 163 4.82 -9.89 16.14
CA HIS A 163 5.65 -9.80 14.94
C HIS A 163 5.57 -11.11 14.13
N VAL A 164 5.25 -11.00 12.85
CA VAL A 164 5.31 -12.12 11.91
C VAL A 164 6.74 -12.22 11.38
N GLY A 165 7.51 -13.10 11.98
CA GLY A 165 8.83 -13.50 11.51
C GLY A 165 9.93 -12.46 11.70
N GLY A 166 10.96 -12.87 12.38
CA GLY A 166 12.28 -12.25 12.38
C GLY A 166 13.05 -12.60 11.12
#